data_389c66c76e753a88eaf59dba89d71a2a
#
_entry.id   389c66c76e753a88eaf59dba89d71a2a
#
_cell.length_a   1.000
_cell.length_b   1.000
_cell.length_c   1.000
_cell.angle_alpha   90.00
_cell.angle_beta   90.00
_cell.angle_gamma   90.00
#
_symmetry.space_group_name_H-M   'P 1'
#
loop_
_entity.id
_entity.type
_entity.pdbx_description
1 polymer ?
#
loop_
_entity_poly.entity_id
_entity_poly.type
_entity_poly.pdbx_seq_one_letter_code
_entity_poly.pdbx_strand_id
1 'polypeptide(L)'
;MNKAQFIKLLEQEGYPQPIEVKQVPNGSLGDHTHPFAVMALVTEGSIDLTIEGQTKAYEPGDVFQLRFEELHAESYGPDGVTYLASRK
;
A
#
# COMPACT_ATOMS: atom_id res chain seq x y z
N MET A 1 -12.93 -0.30 3.02
CA MET A 1 -12.68 -0.06 4.47
C MET A 1 -12.43 1.43 4.67
N ASN A 2 -12.93 2.01 5.75
CA ASN A 2 -12.63 3.39 6.08
C ASN A 2 -11.43 3.49 7.05
N LYS A 3 -10.98 4.72 7.32
CA LYS A 3 -9.80 4.95 8.17
C LYS A 3 -9.97 4.37 9.58
N ALA A 4 -11.14 4.54 10.21
CA ALA A 4 -11.37 4.06 11.57
C ALA A 4 -11.26 2.53 11.64
N GLN A 5 -11.83 1.83 10.65
CA GLN A 5 -11.73 0.38 10.54
C GLN A 5 -10.27 -0.05 10.31
N PHE A 6 -9.54 0.69 9.49
CA PHE A 6 -8.14 0.40 9.19
C PHE A 6 -7.25 0.55 10.43
N ILE A 7 -7.44 1.63 11.20
CA ILE A 7 -6.69 1.84 12.45
C ILE A 7 -6.93 0.66 13.41
N LYS A 8 -8.18 0.21 13.52
CA LYS A 8 -8.51 -0.93 14.38
C LYS A 8 -7.84 -2.21 13.89
N LEU A 9 -7.80 -2.41 12.57
CA LEU A 9 -7.12 -3.56 11.97
C LEU A 9 -5.62 -3.53 12.29
N LEU A 10 -4.98 -2.36 12.17
CA LEU A 10 -3.56 -2.21 12.51
C LEU A 10 -3.30 -2.60 13.96
N GLU A 11 -4.14 -2.14 14.89
CA GLU A 11 -4.00 -2.48 16.30
C GLU A 11 -4.12 -3.99 16.53
N GLN A 12 -5.10 -4.64 15.89
CA GLN A 12 -5.32 -6.07 16.01
C GLN A 12 -4.14 -6.88 15.48
N GLU A 13 -3.49 -6.39 14.43
CA GLU A 13 -2.38 -7.07 13.76
C GLU A 13 -1.00 -6.66 14.31
N GLY A 14 -0.99 -5.80 15.32
CA GLY A 14 0.26 -5.39 15.97
C GLY A 14 1.08 -4.37 15.18
N TYR A 15 0.46 -3.61 14.30
CA TYR A 15 1.12 -2.55 13.55
C TYR A 15 1.04 -1.23 14.30
N PRO A 16 2.07 -0.37 14.20
CA PRO A 16 2.02 0.99 14.77
C PRO A 16 1.07 1.90 14.00
N GLN A 17 0.91 3.13 14.48
CA GLN A 17 0.11 4.15 13.80
C GLN A 17 0.65 4.40 12.39
N PRO A 18 -0.23 4.57 11.39
CA PRO A 18 0.21 4.76 10.01
C PRO A 18 0.68 6.18 9.75
N ILE A 19 1.44 6.32 8.66
CA ILE A 19 1.81 7.61 8.10
C ILE A 19 1.17 7.76 6.72
N GLU A 20 0.94 8.99 6.30
CA GLU A 20 0.43 9.27 4.97
C GLU A 20 1.57 9.26 3.96
N VAL A 21 1.36 8.56 2.84
CA VAL A 21 2.31 8.45 1.74
C VAL A 21 1.62 8.91 0.46
N LYS A 22 2.31 9.74 -0.34
CA LYS A 22 1.83 10.20 -1.63
C LYS A 22 2.84 9.86 -2.70
N GLN A 23 2.35 9.35 -3.83
CA GLN A 23 3.18 9.04 -4.98
C GLN A 23 2.67 9.79 -6.21
N VAL A 24 3.59 10.08 -7.13
CA VAL A 24 3.32 10.95 -8.28
C VAL A 24 2.40 10.30 -9.32
N PRO A 25 1.59 11.11 -10.04
CA PRO A 25 0.79 10.60 -11.16
C PRO A 25 1.66 9.88 -12.20
N ASN A 26 1.18 8.73 -12.65
CA ASN A 26 1.82 7.91 -13.68
C ASN A 26 3.25 7.46 -13.38
N GLY A 27 3.66 7.56 -12.11
CA GLY A 27 4.97 7.09 -11.67
C GLY A 27 5.00 5.58 -11.50
N SER A 28 6.20 5.04 -11.31
CA SER A 28 6.38 3.61 -11.07
C SER A 28 7.68 3.32 -10.34
N LEU A 29 7.73 2.18 -9.68
CA LEU A 29 8.95 1.61 -9.10
C LEU A 29 9.05 0.16 -9.58
N GLY A 30 10.22 -0.20 -10.09
CA GLY A 30 10.49 -1.59 -10.50
C GLY A 30 10.60 -2.52 -9.30
N ASP A 31 10.97 -3.76 -9.56
CA ASP A 31 11.08 -4.80 -8.52
C ASP A 31 11.99 -4.36 -7.39
N HIS A 32 11.47 -4.43 -6.18
CA HIS A 32 12.22 -4.11 -4.96
C HIS A 32 11.61 -4.84 -3.76
N THR A 33 12.34 -4.81 -2.63
CA THR A 33 11.90 -5.41 -1.39
C THR A 33 12.06 -4.41 -0.25
N HIS A 34 11.41 -4.68 0.88
CA HIS A 34 11.58 -3.91 2.11
C HIS A 34 11.90 -4.86 3.27
N PRO A 35 12.78 -4.45 4.20
CA PRO A 35 13.09 -5.26 5.38
C PRO A 35 12.03 -5.10 6.47
N PHE A 36 10.76 -5.11 6.09
CA PHE A 36 9.61 -5.02 6.99
C PHE A 36 8.33 -5.41 6.26
N ALA A 37 7.30 -5.73 7.01
CA ALA A 37 5.96 -5.96 6.47
C ALA A 37 5.21 -4.61 6.39
N VAL A 38 4.33 -4.49 5.40
CA VAL A 38 3.53 -3.27 5.18
C VAL A 38 2.05 -3.62 5.15
N MET A 39 1.24 -2.75 5.77
CA MET A 39 -0.21 -2.75 5.63
C MET A 39 -0.64 -1.33 5.30
N ALA A 40 -1.43 -1.15 4.25
CA ALA A 40 -1.78 0.17 3.74
C ALA A 40 -3.23 0.27 3.29
N LEU A 41 -3.85 1.41 3.57
CA LEU A 41 -5.19 1.77 3.10
C LEU A 41 -5.08 2.88 2.06
N VAL A 42 -5.57 2.62 0.85
CA VAL A 42 -5.64 3.66 -0.20
C VAL A 42 -6.76 4.63 0.15
N THR A 43 -6.46 5.93 0.12
CA THR A 43 -7.42 6.99 0.41
C THR A 43 -7.77 7.83 -0.81
N GLU A 44 -6.83 8.01 -1.76
CA GLU A 44 -7.05 8.75 -3.00
C GLU A 44 -6.24 8.13 -4.13
N GLY A 45 -6.74 8.25 -5.36
CA GLY A 45 -6.04 7.75 -6.53
C GLY A 45 -6.04 6.23 -6.63
N SER A 46 -4.99 5.67 -7.21
CA SER A 46 -4.88 4.23 -7.37
C SER A 46 -3.44 3.77 -7.46
N ILE A 47 -3.21 2.51 -7.10
CA ILE A 47 -1.91 1.86 -7.19
C ILE A 47 -2.09 0.44 -7.71
N ASP A 48 -1.21 0.04 -8.63
CA ASP A 48 -1.11 -1.33 -9.09
C ASP A 48 0.11 -1.97 -8.46
N LEU A 49 -0.07 -3.13 -7.84
CA LEU A 49 1.04 -3.92 -7.32
C LEU A 49 1.20 -5.18 -8.16
N THR A 50 2.45 -5.46 -8.53
CA THR A 50 2.79 -6.69 -9.27
C THR A 50 3.65 -7.57 -8.38
N ILE A 51 3.14 -8.76 -8.10
CA ILE A 51 3.81 -9.77 -7.26
C ILE A 51 3.76 -11.09 -8.03
N GLU A 52 4.92 -11.71 -8.21
CA GLU A 52 5.04 -12.99 -8.94
C GLU A 52 4.36 -12.95 -10.32
N GLY A 53 4.54 -11.84 -11.03
CA GLY A 53 3.98 -11.68 -12.37
C GLY A 53 2.49 -11.35 -12.42
N GLN A 54 1.82 -11.23 -11.28
CA GLN A 54 0.40 -10.89 -11.21
C GLN A 54 0.21 -9.46 -10.71
N THR A 55 -0.57 -8.69 -11.46
CA THR A 55 -0.85 -7.29 -11.13
C THR A 55 -2.26 -7.17 -10.57
N LYS A 56 -2.37 -6.48 -9.44
CA LYS A 56 -3.66 -6.16 -8.81
C LYS A 56 -3.76 -4.67 -8.58
N ALA A 57 -4.91 -4.10 -8.94
CA ALA A 57 -5.20 -2.68 -8.74
C ALA A 57 -5.89 -2.46 -7.38
N TYR A 58 -5.51 -1.37 -6.72
CA TYR A 58 -6.09 -0.96 -5.45
C TYR A 58 -6.57 0.48 -5.56
N GLU A 59 -7.79 0.72 -5.12
CA GLU A 59 -8.49 2.00 -5.20
C GLU A 59 -8.90 2.47 -3.80
N PRO A 60 -9.42 3.70 -3.66
CA PRO A 60 -9.83 4.21 -2.35
C PRO A 60 -10.72 3.23 -1.59
N GLY A 61 -10.36 2.95 -0.35
CA GLY A 61 -11.05 1.98 0.49
C GLY A 61 -10.42 0.58 0.47
N ASP A 62 -9.55 0.30 -0.48
CA ASP A 62 -8.85 -0.99 -0.56
C ASP A 62 -7.63 -1.00 0.36
N VAL A 63 -7.35 -2.18 0.91
CA VAL A 63 -6.16 -2.42 1.74
C VAL A 63 -5.22 -3.34 0.99
N PHE A 64 -3.93 -2.98 0.95
CA PHE A 64 -2.92 -3.90 0.45
C PHE A 64 -1.91 -4.24 1.54
N GLN A 65 -1.29 -5.41 1.38
CA GLN A 65 -0.29 -5.91 2.29
C GLN A 65 0.92 -6.39 1.53
N LEU A 66 2.10 -6.19 2.13
CA LEU A 66 3.35 -6.73 1.64
C LEU A 66 4.02 -7.46 2.81
N ARG A 67 4.47 -8.69 2.57
CA ARG A 67 5.21 -9.46 3.57
C ARG A 67 6.64 -8.95 3.68
N PHE A 68 7.30 -9.29 4.77
CA PHE A 68 8.72 -9.00 4.96
C PHE A 68 9.51 -9.49 3.74
N GLU A 69 10.32 -8.59 3.14
CA GLU A 69 11.17 -8.88 1.97
C GLU A 69 10.41 -9.41 0.74
N GLU A 70 9.10 -9.12 0.64
CA GLU A 70 8.33 -9.56 -0.53
C GLU A 70 8.73 -8.76 -1.77
N LEU A 71 9.20 -9.44 -2.81
CA LEU A 71 9.56 -8.81 -4.08
C LEU A 71 8.30 -8.31 -4.77
N HIS A 72 8.27 -7.04 -5.11
CA HIS A 72 7.12 -6.43 -5.77
C HIS A 72 7.54 -5.24 -6.63
N ALA A 73 6.71 -4.92 -7.62
CA ALA A 73 6.79 -3.70 -8.40
C ALA A 73 5.49 -2.93 -8.23
N GLU A 74 5.51 -1.62 -8.47
CA GLU A 74 4.32 -0.82 -8.33
C GLU A 74 4.24 0.29 -9.37
N SER A 75 3.02 0.67 -9.75
CA SER A 75 2.75 1.80 -10.62
C SER A 75 1.53 2.55 -10.10
N TYR A 76 1.47 3.84 -10.38
CA TYR A 76 0.45 4.74 -9.85
C TYR A 76 -0.45 5.22 -10.96
N GLY A 77 -1.73 5.46 -10.63
CA GLY A 77 -2.71 5.90 -11.60
C GLY A 77 -2.49 7.33 -12.10
N PRO A 78 -3.38 7.82 -12.98
CA PRO A 78 -3.25 9.14 -13.60
C PRO A 78 -3.34 10.31 -12.60
N ASP A 79 -3.91 10.06 -11.42
CA ASP A 79 -4.00 11.06 -10.34
C ASP A 79 -2.99 10.78 -9.23
N GLY A 80 -2.06 9.86 -9.45
CA GLY A 80 -1.16 9.38 -8.39
C GLY A 80 -1.89 8.50 -7.39
N VAL A 81 -1.36 8.41 -6.19
CA VAL A 81 -2.00 7.68 -5.09
C VAL A 81 -1.64 8.30 -3.75
N THR A 82 -2.61 8.30 -2.85
CA THR A 82 -2.39 8.63 -1.45
C THR A 82 -2.85 7.43 -0.62
N TYR A 83 -2.03 6.99 0.31
CA TYR A 83 -2.40 5.90 1.20
C TYR A 83 -1.82 6.08 2.59
N LEU A 84 -2.46 5.45 3.56
CA LEU A 84 -1.99 5.39 4.95
C LEU A 84 -1.24 4.08 5.09
N ALA A 85 0.04 4.14 5.45
CA ALA A 85 0.88 2.95 5.53
C ALA A 85 1.46 2.77 6.92
N SER A 86 1.45 1.54 7.41
CA SER A 86 2.14 1.13 8.62
C SER A 86 3.08 -0.03 8.30
N ARG A 87 4.13 -0.16 9.09
CA ARG A 87 5.13 -1.22 8.90
C ARG A 87 5.57 -1.81 10.23
N LYS A 88 5.97 -3.08 10.18
CA LYS A 88 6.52 -3.76 11.36
C LYS A 88 7.57 -4.81 10.99
#